data_711984d9ebed7fb1358c6b7da90e9574
#
_entry.id   711984d9ebed7fb1358c6b7da90e9574
#
_cell.length_a   1.000
_cell.length_b   1.000
_cell.length_c   1.000
_cell.angle_alpha   90.00
_cell.angle_beta   90.00
_cell.angle_gamma   90.00
#
_symmetry.space_group_name_H-M   'P 1'
#
loop_
_entity.id
_entity.type
_entity.pdbx_description
1 polymer ?
#
loop_
_entity_poly.entity_id
_entity_poly.type
_entity_poly.pdbx_seq_one_letter_code
_entity_poly.pdbx_strand_id
1 'polypeptide(L)'
;MKAVRLLEYGGHLVFSDIPTPTIARDEILVKVGSTAVNHLDLVEASGTARQILPIDLPWIPGHEFSGVVEQIGSDVAAWAPGDAVFGTTTGMGAYAEYVVVKAAAIARKPSNLSFEEAASVPVAS
;
A
#
# COMPACT_ATOMS: atom_id res chain seq x y z
N MET A 1 1.60 3.65 -13.76
CA MET A 1 0.43 3.53 -12.90
C MET A 1 -0.01 4.86 -12.37
N LYS A 2 -1.27 4.98 -11.99
CA LYS A 2 -1.78 6.17 -11.30
C LYS A 2 -1.47 6.06 -9.81
N ALA A 3 -1.03 7.17 -9.22
CA ALA A 3 -0.72 7.25 -7.80
C ALA A 3 -0.97 8.65 -7.28
N VAL A 4 -1.17 8.77 -5.97
CA VAL A 4 -1.28 10.05 -5.26
C VAL A 4 0.03 10.25 -4.52
N ARG A 5 0.70 11.39 -4.75
CA ARG A 5 2.01 11.65 -4.18
C ARG A 5 2.04 12.95 -3.40
N LEU A 6 2.85 12.95 -2.33
CA LEU A 6 3.26 14.15 -1.63
C LEU A 6 4.66 14.53 -2.13
N LEU A 7 4.82 15.76 -2.60
CA LEU A 7 6.10 16.24 -3.14
C LEU A 7 6.92 16.99 -2.09
N GLU A 8 6.25 17.56 -1.09
CA GLU A 8 6.89 18.30 0.01
C GLU A 8 6.03 18.20 1.26
N TYR A 9 6.64 18.27 2.43
CA TYR A 9 5.91 18.26 3.70
C TYR A 9 4.94 19.43 3.75
N GLY A 10 3.71 19.17 4.21
CA GLY A 10 2.66 20.18 4.32
C GLY A 10 2.05 20.61 2.99
N GLY A 11 2.51 20.04 1.89
CA GLY A 11 1.99 20.35 0.56
C GLY A 11 0.69 19.62 0.25
N HIS A 12 0.15 19.90 -0.92
CA HIS A 12 -1.02 19.19 -1.43
C HIS A 12 -0.62 17.86 -2.03
N LEU A 13 -1.51 16.88 -1.90
CA LEU A 13 -1.36 15.60 -2.59
C LEU A 13 -1.60 15.82 -4.09
N VAL A 14 -0.75 15.20 -4.91
CA VAL A 14 -0.76 15.37 -6.37
C VAL A 14 -1.05 14.04 -7.03
N PHE A 15 -2.05 14.02 -7.91
CA PHE A 15 -2.33 12.87 -8.75
C PHE A 15 -1.24 12.76 -9.82
N SER A 16 -0.59 11.61 -9.92
CA SER A 16 0.59 11.41 -10.75
C SER A 16 0.50 10.14 -11.57
N ASP A 17 1.17 10.13 -12.71
CA ASP A 17 1.37 8.92 -13.52
C ASP A 17 2.84 8.54 -13.42
N ILE A 18 3.14 7.41 -12.80
CA ILE A 18 4.50 6.95 -12.52
C ILE A 18 4.68 5.52 -13.01
N PRO A 19 5.92 5.04 -13.20
CA PRO A 19 6.14 3.65 -13.57
C PRO A 19 5.59 2.69 -12.52
N THR A 20 5.01 1.58 -12.98
CA THR A 20 4.62 0.49 -12.08
C THR A 20 5.88 -0.09 -11.45
N PRO A 21 5.92 -0.26 -10.11
CA PRO A 21 7.12 -0.77 -9.45
C PRO A 21 7.43 -2.21 -9.85
N THR A 22 8.71 -2.56 -9.81
CA THR A 22 9.16 -3.93 -9.97
C THR A 22 9.25 -4.60 -8.61
N ILE A 23 9.17 -5.93 -8.59
CA ILE A 23 9.22 -6.71 -7.35
C ILE A 23 10.53 -7.48 -7.23
N ALA A 24 10.98 -7.65 -5.98
CA ALA A 24 12.07 -8.55 -5.64
C ALA A 24 11.57 -9.99 -5.51
N ARG A 25 12.48 -10.93 -5.29
CA ARG A 25 12.17 -12.37 -5.26
C ARG A 25 11.19 -12.78 -4.17
N ASP A 26 11.18 -12.05 -3.05
CA ASP A 26 10.33 -12.32 -1.88
C ASP A 26 9.12 -11.39 -1.79
N GLU A 27 8.85 -10.62 -2.85
CA GLU A 27 7.80 -9.62 -2.86
C GLU A 27 6.63 -10.01 -3.75
N ILE A 28 5.52 -9.32 -3.52
CA ILE A 28 4.27 -9.49 -4.27
C ILE A 28 3.84 -8.13 -4.78
N LEU A 29 3.40 -8.08 -6.03
CA LEU A 29 2.74 -6.90 -6.59
C LEU A 29 1.24 -7.11 -6.46
N VAL A 30 0.57 -6.21 -5.77
CA VAL A 30 -0.88 -6.26 -5.57
C VAL A 30 -1.54 -5.13 -6.33
N LYS A 31 -2.56 -5.48 -7.12
CA LYS A 31 -3.46 -4.48 -7.71
C LYS A 31 -4.43 -4.03 -6.63
N VAL A 32 -4.31 -2.78 -6.21
CA VAL A 32 -5.10 -2.24 -5.10
C VAL A 32 -6.57 -2.11 -5.51
N GLY A 33 -7.44 -2.73 -4.74
CA GLY A 33 -8.89 -2.57 -4.88
C GLY A 33 -9.41 -1.43 -4.01
N SER A 34 -8.86 -1.32 -2.80
CA SER A 34 -9.24 -0.27 -1.86
C SER A 34 -8.10 0.01 -0.88
N THR A 35 -8.04 1.22 -0.39
CA THR A 35 -7.13 1.64 0.67
C THR A 35 -7.91 2.46 1.69
N ALA A 36 -7.33 2.71 2.86
CA ALA A 36 -7.98 3.51 3.89
C ALA A 36 -7.09 4.66 4.32
N VAL A 37 -7.71 5.77 4.71
CA VAL A 37 -7.02 6.93 5.24
C VAL A 37 -6.92 6.80 6.75
N ASN A 38 -5.69 6.91 7.28
CA ASN A 38 -5.42 6.87 8.71
C ASN A 38 -4.86 8.21 9.18
N HIS A 39 -5.06 8.52 10.45
CA HIS A 39 -4.50 9.72 11.05
C HIS A 39 -2.98 9.79 10.87
N LEU A 40 -2.30 8.65 10.89
CA LEU A 40 -0.86 8.55 10.67
C LEU A 40 -0.45 9.13 9.31
N ASP A 41 -1.24 8.93 8.26
CA ASP A 41 -0.98 9.50 6.93
C ASP A 41 -0.91 11.03 6.99
N LEU A 42 -1.82 11.64 7.76
CA LEU A 42 -1.88 13.08 7.91
C LEU A 42 -0.70 13.62 8.71
N VAL A 43 -0.32 12.92 9.78
CA VAL A 43 0.81 13.29 10.62
C VAL A 43 2.12 13.23 9.84
N GLU A 44 2.32 12.16 9.07
CA GLU A 44 3.51 11.99 8.24
C GLU A 44 3.56 13.07 7.14
N ALA A 45 2.44 13.32 6.46
CA ALA A 45 2.37 14.29 5.38
C ALA A 45 2.62 15.72 5.86
N SER A 46 2.21 16.07 7.07
CA SER A 46 2.40 17.41 7.64
C SER A 46 3.87 17.71 7.97
N GLY A 47 4.67 16.68 8.20
CA GLY A 47 6.07 16.83 8.60
C GLY A 47 6.27 17.14 10.09
N THR A 48 5.21 17.19 10.89
CA THR A 48 5.33 17.51 12.33
C THR A 48 6.07 16.42 13.09
N ALA A 49 6.05 15.18 12.60
CA ALA A 49 6.73 14.05 13.20
C ALA A 49 7.96 13.59 12.38
N ARG A 50 8.49 14.43 11.48
CA ARG A 50 9.54 14.01 10.53
C ARG A 50 10.85 13.57 11.20
N GLN A 51 11.09 13.95 12.43
CA GLN A 51 12.27 13.52 13.18
C GLN A 51 12.14 12.10 13.72
N ILE A 52 10.89 11.66 13.93
CA ILE A 52 10.56 10.33 14.48
C ILE A 52 10.08 9.40 13.37
N LEU A 53 9.25 9.92 12.47
CA LEU A 53 8.64 9.20 11.37
C LEU A 53 9.01 9.90 10.05
N PRO A 54 10.26 9.78 9.61
CA PRO A 54 10.67 10.39 8.33
C PRO A 54 10.06 9.67 7.14
N ILE A 55 9.79 10.41 6.08
CA ILE A 55 9.37 9.86 4.79
C ILE A 55 10.33 10.33 3.71
N ASP A 56 10.48 9.53 2.67
CA ASP A 56 11.26 9.90 1.50
C ASP A 56 10.33 10.57 0.48
N LEU A 57 10.64 11.80 0.11
CA LEU A 57 9.85 12.56 -0.86
C LEU A 57 10.43 12.36 -2.27
N PRO A 58 9.63 12.23 -3.31
CA PRO A 58 8.16 12.18 -3.30
C PRO A 58 7.63 10.90 -2.66
N TRP A 59 6.55 11.00 -1.91
CA TRP A 59 6.02 9.91 -1.08
C TRP A 59 4.58 9.60 -1.44
N ILE A 60 4.25 8.30 -1.47
CA ILE A 60 2.88 7.82 -1.68
C ILE A 60 2.30 7.44 -0.32
N PRO A 61 1.25 8.13 0.16
CA PRO A 61 0.61 7.79 1.44
C PRO A 61 -0.09 6.42 1.40
N GLY A 62 -0.51 5.97 2.57
CA GLY A 62 -1.35 4.78 2.73
C GLY A 62 -0.62 3.63 3.42
N HIS A 63 -1.21 3.12 4.48
CA HIS A 63 -0.62 2.07 5.32
C HIS A 63 -1.35 0.75 5.23
N GLU A 64 -2.55 0.73 4.65
CA GLU A 64 -3.34 -0.50 4.54
C GLU A 64 -4.11 -0.54 3.22
N PHE A 65 -4.42 -1.75 2.80
CA PHE A 65 -5.07 -1.98 1.51
C PHE A 65 -5.79 -3.32 1.48
N SER A 66 -6.63 -3.49 0.48
CA SER A 66 -7.10 -4.77 -0.01
C SER A 66 -6.98 -4.77 -1.54
N GLY A 67 -6.79 -5.94 -2.12
CA GLY A 67 -6.64 -6.02 -3.56
C GLY A 67 -6.43 -7.45 -4.04
N VAL A 68 -5.97 -7.57 -5.27
CA VAL A 68 -5.76 -8.86 -5.93
C VAL A 68 -4.29 -8.98 -6.30
N VAL A 69 -3.71 -10.15 -6.01
CA VAL A 69 -2.31 -10.45 -6.39
C VAL A 69 -2.19 -10.40 -7.91
N GLU A 70 -1.26 -9.58 -8.41
CA GLU A 70 -0.97 -9.43 -9.84
C GLU A 70 0.25 -10.25 -10.25
N GLN A 71 1.33 -10.16 -9.47
CA GLN A 71 2.57 -10.88 -9.69
C GLN A 71 3.16 -11.35 -8.36
N ILE A 72 3.88 -12.46 -8.40
CA ILE A 72 4.62 -12.96 -7.23
C ILE A 72 6.10 -13.09 -7.58
N GLY A 73 6.96 -12.84 -6.59
CA GLY A 73 8.39 -13.07 -6.71
C GLY A 73 8.71 -14.57 -6.76
N SER A 74 9.90 -14.90 -7.26
CA SER A 74 10.29 -16.31 -7.50
C SER A 74 10.39 -17.13 -6.22
N ASP A 75 10.57 -16.50 -5.05
CA ASP A 75 10.65 -17.18 -3.76
C ASP A 75 9.29 -17.27 -3.04
N VAL A 76 8.22 -16.72 -3.63
CA VAL A 76 6.90 -16.73 -3.03
C VAL A 76 6.16 -17.99 -3.45
N ALA A 77 5.77 -18.81 -2.45
CA ALA A 77 5.08 -20.08 -2.69
C ALA A 77 3.63 -20.09 -2.19
N ALA A 78 3.30 -19.25 -1.20
CA ALA A 78 1.99 -19.27 -0.53
C ALA A 78 0.88 -18.53 -1.29
N TRP A 79 1.23 -17.72 -2.27
CA TRP A 79 0.30 -16.87 -3.01
C TRP A 79 0.39 -17.11 -4.51
N ALA A 80 -0.69 -16.80 -5.22
CA ALA A 80 -0.75 -16.89 -6.68
C ALA A 80 -1.49 -15.68 -7.25
N PRO A 81 -1.19 -15.28 -8.50
CA PRO A 81 -1.97 -14.25 -9.18
C PRO A 81 -3.46 -14.58 -9.16
N GLY A 82 -4.28 -13.58 -8.85
CA GLY A 82 -5.73 -13.74 -8.71
C GLY A 82 -6.22 -13.90 -7.26
N ASP A 83 -5.32 -14.15 -6.31
CA ASP A 83 -5.71 -14.26 -4.90
C ASP A 83 -6.16 -12.90 -4.36
N ALA A 84 -7.30 -12.88 -3.66
CA ALA A 84 -7.78 -11.69 -2.97
C ALA A 84 -7.12 -11.59 -1.58
N VAL A 85 -6.49 -10.47 -1.32
CA VAL A 85 -5.67 -10.26 -0.12
C VAL A 85 -5.94 -8.90 0.53
N PHE A 86 -5.53 -8.76 1.78
CA PHE A 86 -5.51 -7.48 2.48
C PHE A 86 -4.30 -7.46 3.41
N GLY A 87 -3.86 -6.26 3.80
CA GLY A 87 -2.71 -6.16 4.66
C GLY A 87 -2.20 -4.74 4.81
N THR A 88 -0.97 -4.64 5.33
CA THR A 88 -0.28 -3.38 5.55
C THR A 88 0.88 -3.22 4.57
N THR A 89 1.24 -1.97 4.32
CA THR A 89 2.39 -1.64 3.49
C THR A 89 3.63 -1.45 4.36
N THR A 90 4.79 -1.71 3.76
CA THR A 90 6.08 -1.42 4.38
C THR A 90 6.87 -0.52 3.43
N GLY A 91 6.92 0.78 3.72
CA GLY A 91 7.73 1.73 2.98
C GLY A 91 7.03 2.45 1.83
N MET A 92 6.37 1.73 0.94
CA MET A 92 5.59 2.35 -0.14
C MET A 92 4.11 2.34 0.22
N GLY A 93 3.44 3.45 -0.10
CA GLY A 93 2.06 3.64 0.28
C GLY A 93 1.04 3.07 -0.69
N ALA A 94 -0.16 2.87 -0.19
CA ALA A 94 -1.23 2.19 -0.89
C ALA A 94 -2.12 3.13 -1.72
N TYR A 95 -1.86 4.46 -1.74
CA TYR A 95 -2.65 5.39 -2.56
C TYR A 95 -2.18 5.33 -4.03
N ALA A 96 -2.21 4.12 -4.60
CA ALA A 96 -1.75 3.84 -5.96
C ALA A 96 -2.51 2.66 -6.53
N GLU A 97 -2.42 2.47 -7.84
CA GLU A 97 -3.04 1.32 -8.49
C GLU A 97 -2.39 -0.01 -8.10
N TYR A 98 -1.08 0.02 -7.84
CA TYR A 98 -0.31 -1.16 -7.45
C TYR A 98 0.56 -0.84 -6.24
N VAL A 99 0.74 -1.84 -5.38
CA VAL A 99 1.63 -1.74 -4.22
C VAL A 99 2.50 -2.98 -4.15
N VAL A 100 3.77 -2.78 -3.75
CA VAL A 100 4.71 -3.88 -3.51
C VAL A 100 4.73 -4.19 -2.02
N VAL A 101 4.51 -5.44 -1.68
CA VAL A 101 4.48 -5.89 -0.28
C VAL A 101 5.25 -7.18 -0.11
N LYS A 102 5.69 -7.45 1.12
CA LYS A 102 6.25 -8.74 1.50
C LYS A 102 5.11 -9.76 1.68
N ALA A 103 5.36 -11.00 1.33
CA ALA A 103 4.36 -12.06 1.47
C ALA A 103 3.85 -12.21 2.91
N ALA A 104 4.72 -11.93 3.90
CA ALA A 104 4.36 -12.03 5.32
C ALA A 104 3.46 -10.89 5.82
N ALA A 105 3.32 -9.81 5.04
CA ALA A 105 2.54 -8.63 5.44
C ALA A 105 1.07 -8.71 5.02
N ILE A 106 0.67 -9.76 4.32
CA ILE A 106 -0.68 -9.90 3.78
C ILE A 106 -1.35 -11.17 4.27
N ALA A 107 -2.67 -11.16 4.25
CA ALA A 107 -3.51 -12.32 4.56
C ALA A 107 -4.60 -12.44 3.50
N ARG A 108 -5.22 -13.61 3.43
CA ARG A 108 -6.34 -13.82 2.52
C ARG A 108 -7.54 -12.98 2.95
N LYS A 109 -8.11 -12.24 2.00
CA LYS A 109 -9.31 -11.46 2.29
C LYS A 109 -10.46 -12.41 2.62
N PRO A 110 -11.19 -12.19 3.75
CA PRO A 110 -12.39 -12.97 4.04
C PRO A 110 -13.42 -12.81 2.91
N SER A 111 -14.04 -13.91 2.53
CA SER A 111 -15.01 -13.90 1.41
C SER A 111 -16.28 -13.11 1.72
N ASN A 112 -16.57 -12.91 3.00
CA ASN A 112 -17.75 -12.16 3.46
C ASN A 112 -17.51 -10.66 3.62
N LEU A 113 -16.30 -10.18 3.33
CA LEU A 113 -15.98 -8.75 3.35
C LEU A 113 -15.75 -8.24 1.92
N SER A 114 -16.21 -7.04 1.64
CA SER A 114 -15.83 -6.32 0.42
C SER A 114 -14.37 -5.87 0.49
N PHE A 115 -13.81 -5.42 -0.63
CA PHE A 115 -12.47 -4.83 -0.62
C PHE A 115 -12.41 -3.59 0.27
N GLU A 116 -13.45 -2.76 0.26
CA GLU A 116 -13.54 -1.55 1.10
C GLU A 116 -13.55 -1.93 2.58
N GLU A 117 -14.34 -2.90 2.97
CA GLU A 117 -14.40 -3.37 4.35
C GLU A 117 -13.06 -3.98 4.78
N ALA A 118 -12.47 -4.83 3.94
CA ALA A 118 -11.21 -5.49 4.24
C ALA A 118 -10.05 -4.49 4.39
N ALA A 119 -10.01 -3.43 3.58
CA ALA A 119 -8.96 -2.43 3.65
C ALA A 119 -8.97 -1.63 4.96
N SER A 120 -10.09 -1.57 5.65
CA SER A 120 -10.23 -0.81 6.90
C SER A 120 -9.75 -1.56 8.15
N VAL A 121 -9.40 -2.85 8.03
CA VAL A 121 -9.11 -3.71 9.18
C VAL A 121 -7.64 -3.70 9.60
N PRO A 122 -6.63 -3.75 8.71
CA PRO A 122 -5.26 -4.07 9.12
C PRO A 122 -4.65 -3.13 10.16
N VAL A 123 -4.75 -1.82 9.96
CA VAL A 123 -4.16 -0.84 10.89
C VAL A 123 -5.02 -0.68 12.14
N ALA A 124 -6.33 -0.72 12.01
CA ALA A 124 -7.25 -0.51 13.14
C ALA A 124 -7.42 -1.74 14.04
N SER A 125 -6.99 -2.91 13.58
CA SER A 125 -7.17 -4.15 14.36
C SER A 125 -6.03 -4.47 15.33
#